data_cc43e20d3c3bc161ec5c6774a7b2111f
#
_entry.id   cc43e20d3c3bc161ec5c6774a7b2111f
#
_cell.length_a   1.000
_cell.length_b   1.000
_cell.length_c   1.000
_cell.angle_alpha   90.00
_cell.angle_beta   90.00
_cell.angle_gamma   90.00
#
_symmetry.space_group_name_H-M   'P 1'
#
loop_
_entity.id
_entity.type
_entity.pdbx_description
1 polymer ?
#
loop_
_entity_poly.entity_id
_entity_poly.type
_entity_poly.pdbx_seq_one_letter_code
_entity_poly.pdbx_strand_id
1 'polypeptide(L)'
;IGLHFFSPVHRMKLVEIIKGADTSSDTLDSALNFVLQINRTPIIVNDYPGFYTTRVFAKYPCEGMALLHEGIKATSIENAGKKAGYPIGPLAISDEVNIDLIRRIRRQIFKYDKNSITGTWDNVIELMVTKLNRVGRSGDGGFYAYPKGEKKYIWENLKKYFPIATNQIPEKDSLSSYYDNNSI
;
A
#
# COMPACT_ATOMS: atom_id res chain seq x y z
N ILE A 1 8.50 -4.62 -24.46
CA ILE A 1 7.27 -4.94 -23.73
C ILE A 1 7.59 -5.58 -22.40
N GLY A 2 6.80 -5.29 -21.35
CA GLY A 2 6.92 -5.90 -20.04
C GLY A 2 5.67 -6.68 -19.65
N LEU A 3 5.84 -7.70 -18.80
CA LEU A 3 4.74 -8.43 -18.17
C LEU A 3 4.95 -8.40 -16.65
N HIS A 4 4.03 -7.74 -15.94
CA HIS A 4 4.09 -7.63 -14.49
C HIS A 4 3.07 -8.58 -13.84
N PHE A 5 3.60 -9.57 -13.14
CA PHE A 5 2.82 -10.54 -12.37
C PHE A 5 2.77 -10.13 -10.90
N PHE A 6 1.64 -10.42 -10.25
CA PHE A 6 1.44 -10.12 -8.83
C PHE A 6 1.73 -11.32 -7.95
N SER A 7 2.39 -11.10 -6.82
CA SER A 7 2.68 -12.14 -5.85
C SER A 7 1.46 -12.41 -4.93
N PRO A 8 1.16 -13.67 -4.63
CA PRO A 8 1.76 -14.89 -5.13
C PRO A 8 1.27 -15.25 -6.55
N VAL A 9 2.20 -15.42 -7.48
CA VAL A 9 1.92 -15.56 -8.93
C VAL A 9 0.92 -16.67 -9.26
N HIS A 10 0.96 -17.78 -8.54
CA HIS A 10 0.05 -18.91 -8.78
C HIS A 10 -1.42 -18.62 -8.40
N ARG A 11 -1.70 -17.60 -7.58
CA ARG A 11 -3.05 -17.22 -7.13
C ARG A 11 -3.59 -15.97 -7.80
N MET A 12 -2.72 -15.02 -8.10
CA MET A 12 -3.10 -13.72 -8.66
C MET A 12 -3.39 -13.83 -10.15
N LYS A 13 -4.61 -13.50 -10.54
CA LYS A 13 -5.04 -13.65 -11.95
C LYS A 13 -4.62 -12.46 -12.83
N LEU A 14 -4.49 -11.28 -12.26
CA LEU A 14 -4.18 -10.07 -13.02
C LEU A 14 -2.73 -10.06 -13.50
N VAL A 15 -2.51 -9.61 -14.73
CA VAL A 15 -1.19 -9.32 -15.32
C VAL A 15 -1.25 -7.98 -16.02
N GLU A 16 -0.35 -7.06 -15.68
CA GLU A 16 -0.15 -5.83 -16.42
C GLU A 16 0.78 -6.10 -17.61
N ILE A 17 0.31 -5.77 -18.80
CA ILE A 17 1.11 -5.76 -20.03
C ILE A 17 1.58 -4.33 -20.23
N ILE A 18 2.88 -4.09 -20.05
CA ILE A 18 3.47 -2.76 -20.08
C ILE A 18 3.89 -2.45 -21.51
N LYS A 19 3.21 -1.48 -22.12
CA LYS A 19 3.52 -0.98 -23.45
C LYS A 19 4.56 0.13 -23.35
N GLY A 20 5.79 -0.17 -23.79
CA GLY A 20 6.84 0.86 -23.98
C GLY A 20 6.67 1.61 -25.31
N ALA A 21 7.47 2.66 -25.50
CA ALA A 21 7.39 3.53 -26.68
C ALA A 21 7.58 2.78 -28.00
N ASP A 22 8.49 1.80 -28.02
CA ASP A 22 8.85 1.03 -29.22
C ASP A 22 8.12 -0.33 -29.30
N THR A 23 7.06 -0.54 -28.50
CA THR A 23 6.29 -1.79 -28.54
C THR A 23 5.39 -1.80 -29.77
N SER A 24 5.64 -2.75 -30.71
CA SER A 24 4.79 -2.93 -31.89
C SER A 24 3.43 -3.52 -31.53
N SER A 25 2.43 -3.37 -32.44
CA SER A 25 1.12 -3.99 -32.32
C SER A 25 1.23 -5.52 -32.22
N ASP A 26 2.05 -6.14 -33.10
CA ASP A 26 2.22 -7.60 -33.13
C ASP A 26 2.81 -8.17 -31.83
N THR A 27 3.75 -7.42 -31.23
CA THR A 27 4.32 -7.78 -29.92
C THR A 27 3.25 -7.68 -28.81
N LEU A 28 2.43 -6.62 -28.87
CA LEU A 28 1.34 -6.44 -27.89
C LEU A 28 0.29 -7.54 -28.01
N ASP A 29 -0.12 -7.88 -29.22
CA ASP A 29 -1.09 -8.95 -29.50
C ASP A 29 -0.55 -10.32 -29.08
N SER A 30 0.74 -10.57 -29.34
CA SER A 30 1.41 -11.81 -28.88
C SER A 30 1.44 -11.92 -27.36
N ALA A 31 1.74 -10.83 -26.66
CA ALA A 31 1.74 -10.78 -25.20
C ALA A 31 0.32 -10.96 -24.61
N LEU A 32 -0.69 -10.34 -25.23
CA LEU A 32 -2.07 -10.49 -24.86
C LEU A 32 -2.51 -11.96 -24.97
N ASN A 33 -2.24 -12.58 -26.13
CA ASN A 33 -2.55 -13.98 -26.37
C ASN A 33 -1.83 -14.90 -25.38
N PHE A 34 -0.56 -14.66 -25.11
CA PHE A 34 0.20 -15.42 -24.11
C PHE A 34 -0.45 -15.37 -22.73
N VAL A 35 -0.81 -14.14 -22.24
CA VAL A 35 -1.42 -13.97 -20.92
C VAL A 35 -2.77 -14.68 -20.84
N LEU A 36 -3.57 -14.65 -21.92
CA LEU A 36 -4.84 -15.38 -22.00
C LEU A 36 -4.62 -16.90 -22.00
N GLN A 37 -3.63 -17.42 -22.76
CA GLN A 37 -3.31 -18.85 -22.81
C GLN A 37 -2.91 -19.43 -21.45
N ILE A 38 -2.21 -18.65 -20.61
CA ILE A 38 -1.87 -19.07 -19.25
C ILE A 38 -3.01 -18.82 -18.24
N ASN A 39 -4.23 -18.53 -18.72
CA ASN A 39 -5.42 -18.37 -17.92
C ASN A 39 -5.35 -17.19 -16.93
N ARG A 40 -4.77 -16.06 -17.38
CA ARG A 40 -4.67 -14.80 -16.63
C ARG A 40 -5.51 -13.71 -17.28
N THR A 41 -5.82 -12.70 -16.49
CA THR A 41 -6.58 -11.51 -16.93
C THR A 41 -5.59 -10.40 -17.28
N PRO A 42 -5.40 -10.06 -18.58
CA PRO A 42 -4.50 -9.00 -18.98
C PRO A 42 -5.13 -7.61 -18.83
N ILE A 43 -4.33 -6.63 -18.47
CA ILE A 43 -4.60 -5.22 -18.68
C ILE A 43 -3.40 -4.57 -19.38
N ILE A 44 -3.65 -3.72 -20.37
CA ILE A 44 -2.61 -2.98 -21.07
C ILE A 44 -2.39 -1.66 -20.34
N VAL A 45 -1.14 -1.38 -19.98
CA VAL A 45 -0.77 -0.18 -19.22
C VAL A 45 0.44 0.51 -19.86
N ASN A 46 0.59 1.80 -19.59
CA ASN A 46 1.75 2.57 -20.05
C ASN A 46 2.98 2.29 -19.18
N ASP A 47 4.15 2.42 -19.79
CA ASP A 47 5.44 2.35 -19.09
C ASP A 47 5.68 3.62 -18.27
N TYR A 48 5.34 3.55 -17.00
CA TYR A 48 5.54 4.62 -16.03
C TYR A 48 5.90 3.98 -14.65
N PRO A 49 6.73 4.61 -13.81
CA PRO A 49 7.06 4.08 -12.49
C PRO A 49 5.84 3.73 -11.66
N GLY A 50 5.73 2.43 -11.29
CA GLY A 50 4.57 1.88 -10.58
C GLY A 50 3.40 1.49 -11.49
N PHE A 51 3.53 1.61 -12.80
CA PHE A 51 2.53 1.27 -13.81
C PHE A 51 1.12 1.79 -13.44
N TYR A 52 0.08 1.00 -13.58
CA TYR A 52 -1.28 1.39 -13.19
C TYR A 52 -1.63 0.94 -11.77
N THR A 53 -1.48 -0.36 -11.49
CA THR A 53 -1.99 -0.94 -10.24
C THR A 53 -1.24 -0.43 -9.01
N THR A 54 0.08 -0.34 -9.06
CA THR A 54 0.87 0.21 -7.93
C THR A 54 0.51 1.67 -7.66
N ARG A 55 0.25 2.46 -8.69
CA ARG A 55 -0.14 3.88 -8.53
C ARG A 55 -1.49 4.04 -7.83
N VAL A 56 -2.46 3.18 -8.18
CA VAL A 56 -3.78 3.17 -7.54
C VAL A 56 -3.67 2.62 -6.11
N PHE A 57 -3.03 1.45 -5.98
CA PHE A 57 -2.88 0.76 -4.71
C PHE A 57 -2.12 1.58 -3.67
N ALA A 58 -1.04 2.28 -4.08
CA ALA A 58 -0.19 3.04 -3.15
C ALA A 58 -0.94 4.11 -2.36
N LYS A 59 -2.07 4.61 -2.87
CA LYS A 59 -2.90 5.60 -2.14
C LYS A 59 -3.39 5.05 -0.81
N TYR A 60 -3.81 3.80 -0.78
CA TYR A 60 -4.35 3.17 0.42
C TYR A 60 -3.33 3.04 1.57
N PRO A 61 -2.15 2.42 1.39
CA PRO A 61 -1.15 2.39 2.45
C PRO A 61 -0.58 3.77 2.80
N CYS A 62 -0.40 4.67 1.83
CA CYS A 62 0.09 6.02 2.09
C CYS A 62 -0.88 6.80 2.97
N GLU A 63 -2.19 6.73 2.70
CA GLU A 63 -3.22 7.37 3.53
C GLU A 63 -3.23 6.81 4.95
N GLY A 64 -3.12 5.48 5.11
CA GLY A 64 -2.99 4.87 6.43
C GLY A 64 -1.77 5.36 7.22
N MET A 65 -0.63 5.58 6.54
CA MET A 65 0.57 6.15 7.17
C MET A 65 0.39 7.64 7.50
N ALA A 66 -0.30 8.41 6.65
CA ALA A 66 -0.62 9.82 6.93
C ALA A 66 -1.48 9.94 8.18
N LEU A 67 -2.56 9.16 8.27
CA LEU A 67 -3.42 9.12 9.45
C LEU A 67 -2.65 8.72 10.72
N LEU A 68 -1.71 7.77 10.61
CA LEU A 68 -0.84 7.40 11.73
C LEU A 68 0.05 8.57 12.17
N HIS A 69 0.61 9.31 11.22
CA HIS A 69 1.41 10.51 11.48
C HIS A 69 0.60 11.63 12.15
N GLU A 70 -0.66 11.76 11.79
CA GLU A 70 -1.62 12.71 12.39
C GLU A 70 -2.05 12.29 13.81
N GLY A 71 -1.60 11.15 14.29
CA GLY A 71 -1.88 10.66 15.63
C GLY A 71 -3.16 9.83 15.75
N ILE A 72 -3.73 9.36 14.62
CA ILE A 72 -4.85 8.42 14.66
C ILE A 72 -4.36 7.06 15.17
N LYS A 73 -5.10 6.46 16.08
CA LYS A 73 -4.76 5.16 16.65
C LYS A 73 -4.66 4.08 15.57
N ALA A 74 -3.56 3.34 15.54
CA ALA A 74 -3.31 2.32 14.51
C ALA A 74 -4.45 1.29 14.37
N THR A 75 -5.07 0.87 15.49
CA THR A 75 -6.23 -0.04 15.45
C THR A 75 -7.45 0.57 14.75
N SER A 76 -7.67 1.89 14.90
CA SER A 76 -8.77 2.61 14.25
C SER A 76 -8.52 2.70 12.75
N ILE A 77 -7.28 3.01 12.33
CA ILE A 77 -6.87 3.03 10.92
C ILE A 77 -7.10 1.67 10.26
N GLU A 78 -6.65 0.59 10.89
CA GLU A 78 -6.83 -0.79 10.40
C GLU A 78 -8.31 -1.18 10.26
N ASN A 79 -9.12 -0.82 11.26
CA ASN A 79 -10.55 -1.09 11.25
C ASN A 79 -11.30 -0.27 10.20
N ALA A 80 -10.95 1.00 10.04
CA ALA A 80 -11.53 1.88 9.01
C ALA A 80 -11.28 1.30 7.60
N GLY A 81 -10.04 0.87 7.31
CA GLY A 81 -9.73 0.23 6.03
C GLY A 81 -10.58 -1.02 5.76
N LYS A 82 -10.75 -1.88 6.76
CA LYS A 82 -11.60 -3.07 6.64
C LYS A 82 -13.08 -2.72 6.45
N LYS A 83 -13.60 -1.72 7.18
CA LYS A 83 -14.98 -1.23 7.01
C LYS A 83 -15.21 -0.61 5.63
N ALA A 84 -14.19 0.01 5.03
CA ALA A 84 -14.23 0.50 3.65
C ALA A 84 -14.20 -0.61 2.59
N GLY A 85 -14.16 -1.90 2.99
CA GLY A 85 -14.23 -3.05 2.10
C GLY A 85 -12.88 -3.67 1.72
N TYR A 86 -11.77 -3.17 2.26
CA TYR A 86 -10.46 -3.80 2.02
C TYR A 86 -10.28 -5.06 2.89
N PRO A 87 -9.72 -6.15 2.33
CA PRO A 87 -9.56 -7.40 3.07
C PRO A 87 -8.50 -7.31 4.18
N ILE A 88 -7.62 -6.33 4.09
CA ILE A 88 -6.51 -6.11 5.03
C ILE A 88 -6.33 -4.61 5.26
N GLY A 89 -6.01 -4.21 6.48
CA GLY A 89 -5.81 -2.81 6.82
C GLY A 89 -4.55 -2.19 6.19
N PRO A 90 -4.47 -0.84 6.09
CA PRO A 90 -3.43 -0.17 5.32
C PRO A 90 -2.02 -0.31 5.92
N LEU A 91 -1.90 -0.37 7.24
CA LEU A 91 -0.60 -0.59 7.89
C LEU A 91 -0.17 -2.06 7.76
N ALA A 92 -1.11 -2.99 7.90
CA ALA A 92 -0.84 -4.40 7.73
C ALA A 92 -0.43 -4.75 6.29
N ILE A 93 -1.06 -4.16 5.27
CA ILE A 93 -0.68 -4.40 3.87
C ILE A 93 0.69 -3.78 3.55
N SER A 94 1.06 -2.67 4.19
CA SER A 94 2.38 -2.06 4.06
C SER A 94 3.49 -3.01 4.51
N ASP A 95 3.26 -3.73 5.60
CA ASP A 95 4.18 -4.74 6.11
C ASP A 95 4.29 -5.95 5.17
N GLU A 96 3.18 -6.39 4.58
CA GLU A 96 3.17 -7.53 3.64
C GLU A 96 3.90 -7.18 2.32
N VAL A 97 3.76 -5.94 1.85
CA VAL A 97 4.44 -5.44 0.63
C VAL A 97 5.92 -5.19 0.87
N ASN A 98 6.34 -4.89 2.08
CA ASN A 98 7.64 -4.39 2.51
C ASN A 98 7.77 -2.87 2.36
N ILE A 99 7.93 -2.19 3.50
CA ILE A 99 7.99 -0.72 3.58
C ILE A 99 9.22 -0.16 2.82
N ASP A 100 10.36 -0.89 2.81
CA ASP A 100 11.54 -0.47 2.05
C ASP A 100 11.31 -0.57 0.53
N LEU A 101 10.53 -1.55 0.08
CA LEU A 101 10.11 -1.62 -1.33
C LEU A 101 9.23 -0.41 -1.69
N ILE A 102 8.27 -0.05 -0.84
CA ILE A 102 7.45 1.16 -1.01
C ILE A 102 8.36 2.39 -1.12
N ARG A 103 9.35 2.53 -0.24
CA ARG A 103 10.33 3.61 -0.27
C ARG A 103 11.10 3.69 -1.58
N ARG A 104 11.60 2.56 -2.09
CA ARG A 104 12.35 2.49 -3.36
C ARG A 104 11.48 2.90 -4.54
N ILE A 105 10.25 2.41 -4.61
CA ILE A 105 9.29 2.79 -5.67
C ILE A 105 9.02 4.29 -5.62
N ARG A 106 8.76 4.86 -4.44
CA ARG A 106 8.54 6.30 -4.29
C ARG A 106 9.75 7.13 -4.74
N ARG A 107 10.96 6.71 -4.39
CA ARG A 107 12.20 7.36 -4.86
C ARG A 107 12.35 7.30 -6.37
N GLN A 108 11.97 6.19 -7.01
CA GLN A 108 11.96 6.09 -8.47
C GLN A 108 10.93 7.03 -9.09
N ILE A 109 9.71 7.05 -8.56
CA ILE A 109 8.66 7.97 -9.04
C ILE A 109 9.14 9.42 -8.92
N PHE A 110 9.71 9.82 -7.78
CA PHE A 110 10.22 11.18 -7.56
C PHE A 110 11.41 11.54 -8.46
N LYS A 111 12.26 10.56 -8.78
CA LYS A 111 13.35 10.75 -9.73
C LYS A 111 12.84 10.96 -11.16
N TYR A 112 11.77 10.28 -11.54
CA TYR A 112 11.14 10.37 -12.85
C TYR A 112 10.29 11.64 -13.00
N ASP A 113 9.48 11.94 -11.98
CA ASP A 113 8.61 13.10 -11.91
C ASP A 113 8.80 13.84 -10.58
N LYS A 114 9.54 14.96 -10.64
CA LYS A 114 9.83 15.80 -9.47
C LYS A 114 8.61 16.50 -8.88
N ASN A 115 7.52 16.60 -9.66
CA ASN A 115 6.24 17.15 -9.22
C ASN A 115 5.32 16.09 -8.63
N SER A 116 5.81 14.87 -8.46
CA SER A 116 5.02 13.80 -7.84
C SER A 116 4.57 14.19 -6.42
N ILE A 117 3.35 13.81 -6.08
CA ILE A 117 2.74 14.13 -4.79
C ILE A 117 3.58 13.53 -3.66
N THR A 118 4.01 14.37 -2.72
CA THR A 118 4.62 14.00 -1.45
C THR A 118 3.63 14.20 -0.31
N GLY A 119 3.87 13.53 0.83
CA GLY A 119 3.01 13.67 1.99
C GLY A 119 3.70 13.23 3.28
N THR A 120 2.99 13.34 4.38
CA THR A 120 3.49 12.94 5.71
C THR A 120 3.86 11.45 5.78
N TRP A 121 3.27 10.61 4.92
CA TRP A 121 3.64 9.20 4.76
C TRP A 121 5.11 8.98 4.39
N ASP A 122 5.74 9.92 3.66
CA ASP A 122 7.16 9.82 3.31
C ASP A 122 8.04 9.88 4.57
N ASN A 123 7.69 10.73 5.54
CA ASN A 123 8.35 10.81 6.84
C ASN A 123 8.17 9.51 7.64
N VAL A 124 6.98 8.93 7.61
CA VAL A 124 6.69 7.64 8.26
C VAL A 124 7.54 6.54 7.65
N ILE A 125 7.57 6.44 6.32
CA ILE A 125 8.36 5.44 5.59
C ILE A 125 9.86 5.58 5.94
N GLU A 126 10.41 6.78 5.87
CA GLU A 126 11.83 7.02 6.18
C GLU A 126 12.13 6.69 7.65
N LEU A 127 11.28 7.08 8.60
CA LEU A 127 11.45 6.74 10.01
C LEU A 127 11.46 5.22 10.23
N MET A 128 10.45 4.52 9.69
CA MET A 128 10.32 3.08 9.85
C MET A 128 11.53 2.32 9.29
N VAL A 129 11.98 2.69 8.08
CA VAL A 129 13.05 1.99 7.40
C VAL A 129 14.44 2.37 7.92
N THR A 130 14.74 3.67 8.03
CA THR A 130 16.10 4.12 8.26
C THR A 130 16.50 4.21 9.72
N LYS A 131 15.57 4.59 10.60
CA LYS A 131 15.86 4.75 12.04
C LYS A 131 15.45 3.53 12.86
N LEU A 132 14.31 2.92 12.51
CA LEU A 132 13.76 1.83 13.30
C LEU A 132 14.12 0.45 12.74
N ASN A 133 14.65 0.39 11.51
CA ASN A 133 14.96 -0.85 10.78
C ASN A 133 13.76 -1.82 10.72
N ARG A 134 12.54 -1.26 10.59
CA ARG A 134 11.30 -2.02 10.56
C ARG A 134 10.70 -1.97 9.16
N VAL A 135 11.10 -2.95 8.35
CA VAL A 135 10.78 -2.98 6.92
C VAL A 135 9.51 -3.77 6.58
N GLY A 136 8.91 -4.42 7.57
CA GLY A 136 7.72 -5.23 7.39
C GLY A 136 7.94 -6.71 7.73
N ARG A 137 7.02 -7.56 7.30
CA ARG A 137 6.99 -9.00 7.61
C ARG A 137 8.24 -9.76 7.15
N SER A 138 8.89 -9.35 6.09
CA SER A 138 10.10 -9.97 5.55
C SER A 138 11.37 -9.64 6.33
N GLY A 139 11.29 -8.72 7.32
CA GLY A 139 12.36 -8.34 8.23
C GLY A 139 11.96 -8.61 9.69
N ASP A 140 12.47 -7.80 10.62
CA ASP A 140 12.17 -7.91 12.05
C ASP A 140 10.81 -7.29 12.44
N GLY A 141 9.90 -7.16 11.48
CA GLY A 141 8.58 -6.54 11.60
C GLY A 141 8.52 -5.16 10.97
N GLY A 142 7.34 -4.58 10.99
CA GLY A 142 7.00 -3.26 10.49
C GLY A 142 6.11 -2.52 11.48
N PHE A 143 4.95 -2.08 11.06
CA PHE A 143 3.90 -1.57 11.97
C PHE A 143 3.40 -2.66 12.92
N TYR A 144 3.56 -3.92 12.51
CA TYR A 144 3.27 -5.09 13.32
C TYR A 144 4.55 -5.80 13.75
N ALA A 145 4.43 -6.52 14.87
CA ALA A 145 5.35 -7.57 15.28
C ALA A 145 4.85 -8.92 14.76
N TYR A 146 5.78 -9.79 14.36
CA TYR A 146 5.51 -11.12 13.79
C TYR A 146 6.23 -12.20 14.60
N PRO A 147 5.83 -12.46 15.86
CA PRO A 147 6.49 -13.48 16.66
C PRO A 147 6.27 -14.88 16.06
N LYS A 148 7.31 -15.71 16.13
CA LYS A 148 7.28 -17.07 15.57
C LYS A 148 6.25 -17.93 16.31
N GLY A 149 5.29 -18.49 15.57
CA GLY A 149 4.26 -19.37 16.15
C GLY A 149 3.06 -18.67 16.78
N GLU A 150 3.03 -17.34 16.79
CA GLU A 150 1.95 -16.55 17.38
C GLU A 150 1.22 -15.68 16.33
N LYS A 151 0.10 -15.08 16.76
CA LYS A 151 -0.62 -14.10 15.91
C LYS A 151 0.14 -12.78 15.92
N LYS A 152 0.22 -12.14 14.75
CA LYS A 152 0.76 -10.78 14.63
C LYS A 152 -0.06 -9.79 15.46
N TYR A 153 0.60 -8.81 16.02
CA TYR A 153 -0.03 -7.70 16.76
C TYR A 153 0.64 -6.37 16.40
N ILE A 154 -0.06 -5.26 16.61
CA ILE A 154 0.51 -3.94 16.39
C ILE A 154 1.72 -3.78 17.32
N TRP A 155 2.84 -3.36 16.75
CA TRP A 155 4.08 -3.20 17.50
C TRP A 155 3.90 -2.23 18.68
N GLU A 156 4.19 -2.68 19.90
CA GLU A 156 3.89 -1.95 21.14
C GLU A 156 4.57 -0.59 21.21
N ASN A 157 5.81 -0.46 20.68
CA ASN A 157 6.53 0.79 20.67
C ASN A 157 6.05 1.77 19.59
N LEU A 158 5.11 1.39 18.72
CA LEU A 158 4.60 2.25 17.65
C LEU A 158 4.09 3.59 18.21
N LYS A 159 3.34 3.54 19.33
CA LYS A 159 2.81 4.72 20.03
C LYS A 159 3.87 5.69 20.55
N LYS A 160 5.12 5.24 20.74
CA LYS A 160 6.24 6.08 21.17
C LYS A 160 6.70 7.00 20.05
N TYR A 161 6.62 6.52 18.80
CA TYR A 161 7.06 7.26 17.62
C TYR A 161 5.91 7.99 16.93
N PHE A 162 4.70 7.50 17.11
CA PHE A 162 3.46 8.06 16.60
C PHE A 162 2.46 8.20 17.76
N PRO A 163 2.62 9.26 18.59
CA PRO A 163 1.74 9.50 19.73
C PRO A 163 0.32 9.81 19.26
N ILE A 164 -0.67 9.28 20.00
CA ILE A 164 -2.08 9.54 19.71
C ILE A 164 -2.38 11.02 20.03
N ALA A 165 -3.04 11.72 19.09
CA ALA A 165 -3.44 13.08 19.29
C ALA A 165 -4.48 13.19 20.43
N THR A 166 -4.29 14.15 21.34
CA THR A 166 -5.12 14.33 22.54
C THR A 166 -6.55 14.77 22.25
N ASN A 167 -6.79 15.33 21.05
CA ASN A 167 -8.10 15.85 20.61
C ASN A 167 -8.89 14.87 19.74
N GLN A 168 -8.59 13.58 19.79
CA GLN A 168 -9.38 12.58 19.07
C GLN A 168 -10.76 12.43 19.72
N ILE A 169 -11.79 12.53 18.89
CA ILE A 169 -13.18 12.24 19.27
C ILE A 169 -13.23 10.81 19.83
N PRO A 170 -13.86 10.60 21.00
CA PRO A 170 -13.99 9.25 21.59
C PRO A 170 -14.59 8.26 20.60
N GLU A 171 -14.09 7.05 20.60
CA GLU A 171 -14.37 5.96 19.63
C GLU A 171 -15.89 5.64 19.45
N LYS A 172 -16.74 6.06 20.40
CA LYS A 172 -18.19 5.81 20.38
C LYS A 172 -19.02 6.82 19.59
N ASP A 173 -18.59 8.07 19.50
CA ASP A 173 -19.46 9.16 18.97
C ASP A 173 -19.13 9.57 17.53
N SER A 174 -17.95 9.21 17.01
CA SER A 174 -17.50 9.67 15.70
C SER A 174 -18.17 8.98 14.50
N LEU A 175 -18.72 7.79 14.68
CA LEU A 175 -19.33 7.05 13.57
C LEU A 175 -20.84 7.23 13.50
N SER A 176 -21.54 7.39 14.63
CA SER A 176 -22.98 7.67 14.64
C SER A 176 -23.27 9.08 14.14
N SER A 177 -22.52 10.09 14.58
CA SER A 177 -22.75 11.48 14.16
C SER A 177 -22.41 11.75 12.69
N TYR A 178 -21.50 11.00 12.09
CA TYR A 178 -21.17 11.13 10.66
C TYR A 178 -22.26 10.54 9.75
N TYR A 179 -22.94 9.48 10.19
CA TYR A 179 -24.05 8.88 9.45
C TYR A 179 -25.38 9.59 9.69
N ASP A 180 -25.59 10.19 10.88
CA ASP A 180 -26.83 10.93 11.18
C ASP A 180 -26.91 12.29 10.49
N ASN A 181 -25.77 12.90 10.13
CA ASN A 181 -25.73 14.19 9.41
C ASN A 181 -25.77 14.09 7.88
N ASN A 182 -25.69 12.92 7.30
CA ASN A 182 -25.70 12.68 5.84
C ASN A 182 -26.90 11.85 5.34
N SER A 183 -27.92 11.64 6.17
CA SER A 183 -29.20 11.05 5.73
C SER A 183 -30.16 12.15 5.33
N ILE A 184 -29.98 12.68 4.12
CA ILE A 184 -31.05 13.32 3.31
C ILE A 184 -31.09 12.65 1.97
#